data_e69454362639123b3831bd5bbc3cc49b
#
_entry.id   e69454362639123b3831bd5bbc3cc49b
#
_cell.length_a   1.000
_cell.length_b   1.000
_cell.length_c   1.000
_cell.angle_alpha   90.00
_cell.angle_beta   90.00
_cell.angle_gamma   90.00
#
_symmetry.space_group_name_H-M   'P 1'
#
loop_
_entity.id
_entity.type
_entity.pdbx_description
1 polymer ?
#
loop_
_entity_poly.entity_id
_entity_poly.type
_entity_poly.pdbx_seq_one_letter_code
_entity_poly.pdbx_strand_id
1 'polypeptide(L)'
;MAYKIMILGASYGSLLGSKLAAAGHDVTLVCRQKTADLINSKGTEVRIKLRGEDTHRSFFSMSLGGRTNALTPEQAQPQEYDLICFAMQEPQYSHPSLRDLLSRVAKAKVACMSIMNMPPLPYLKRISSLDCTKLTEAFLNPEIWSEFDPGLMTLCSPDPQAYRPPEEDPNVLHVGLPT
;
A
#
# COMPACT_ATOMS: atom_id res chain seq x y z
N MET A 1 5.79 -12.66 -16.98
CA MET A 1 5.37 -13.40 -15.75
C MET A 1 4.57 -12.40 -14.90
N ALA A 2 3.36 -12.74 -14.48
CA ALA A 2 2.57 -11.89 -13.60
C ALA A 2 2.94 -12.20 -12.14
N TYR A 3 3.16 -11.14 -11.33
CA TYR A 3 3.36 -11.26 -9.89
C TYR A 3 2.04 -11.08 -9.16
N LYS A 4 1.90 -11.73 -7.99
CA LYS A 4 0.83 -11.51 -7.03
C LYS A 4 1.30 -10.52 -5.98
N ILE A 5 0.65 -9.37 -5.91
CA ILE A 5 1.10 -8.25 -5.06
C ILE A 5 -0.01 -7.86 -4.10
N MET A 6 0.30 -7.91 -2.80
CA MET A 6 -0.59 -7.43 -1.76
C MET A 6 -0.21 -6.01 -1.35
N ILE A 7 -1.19 -5.12 -1.25
CA ILE A 7 -0.97 -3.72 -0.85
C ILE A 7 -1.84 -3.39 0.36
N LEU A 8 -1.21 -3.06 1.48
CA LEU A 8 -1.88 -2.65 2.70
C LEU A 8 -2.28 -1.18 2.61
N GLY A 9 -3.57 -0.93 2.43
CA GLY A 9 -4.16 0.39 2.25
C GLY A 9 -4.64 0.66 0.83
N ALA A 10 -5.92 0.99 0.69
CA ALA A 10 -6.57 1.20 -0.60
C ALA A 10 -6.63 2.69 -1.03
N SER A 11 -6.00 3.62 -0.30
CA SER A 11 -5.89 5.02 -0.71
C SER A 11 -4.68 5.19 -1.64
N TYR A 12 -3.52 5.50 -1.13
CA TYR A 12 -2.27 5.53 -1.92
C TYR A 12 -2.02 4.21 -2.65
N GLY A 13 -2.41 3.09 -2.04
CA GLY A 13 -2.33 1.76 -2.63
C GLY A 13 -3.12 1.62 -3.95
N SER A 14 -4.20 2.36 -4.15
CA SER A 14 -4.94 2.31 -5.43
C SER A 14 -4.12 2.86 -6.59
N LEU A 15 -3.32 3.91 -6.40
CA LEU A 15 -2.44 4.43 -7.43
C LEU A 15 -1.35 3.43 -7.80
N LEU A 16 -0.62 2.93 -6.79
CA LEU A 16 0.40 1.89 -7.01
C LEU A 16 -0.21 0.64 -7.65
N GLY A 17 -1.35 0.18 -7.11
CA GLY A 17 -2.06 -0.99 -7.61
C GLY A 17 -2.51 -0.84 -9.06
N SER A 18 -3.02 0.33 -9.45
CA SER A 18 -3.40 0.59 -10.84
C SER A 18 -2.20 0.57 -11.79
N LYS A 19 -1.05 1.11 -11.38
CA LYS A 19 0.19 1.04 -12.17
C LYS A 19 0.65 -0.41 -12.34
N LEU A 20 0.63 -1.20 -11.27
CA LEU A 20 1.01 -2.62 -11.30
C LEU A 20 0.03 -3.47 -12.13
N ALA A 21 -1.27 -3.23 -11.97
CA ALA A 21 -2.29 -3.91 -12.78
C ALA A 21 -2.19 -3.53 -14.27
N ALA A 22 -1.88 -2.27 -14.59
CA ALA A 22 -1.62 -1.85 -15.97
C ALA A 22 -0.40 -2.57 -16.58
N ALA A 23 0.60 -2.91 -15.75
CA ALA A 23 1.75 -3.71 -16.15
C ALA A 23 1.44 -5.24 -16.22
N GLY A 24 0.21 -5.66 -15.97
CA GLY A 24 -0.25 -7.05 -16.07
C GLY A 24 -0.04 -7.88 -14.80
N HIS A 25 0.13 -7.27 -13.64
CA HIS A 25 0.26 -7.97 -12.35
C HIS A 25 -1.09 -8.13 -11.65
N ASP A 26 -1.21 -9.16 -10.80
CA ASP A 26 -2.36 -9.39 -9.95
C ASP A 26 -2.20 -8.62 -8.63
N VAL A 27 -3.13 -7.73 -8.34
CA VAL A 27 -3.08 -6.83 -7.17
C VAL A 27 -4.23 -7.12 -6.21
N THR A 28 -3.90 -7.26 -4.93
CA THR A 28 -4.87 -7.35 -3.84
C THR A 28 -4.70 -6.17 -2.89
N LEU A 29 -5.73 -5.35 -2.77
CA LEU A 29 -5.76 -4.23 -1.82
C LEU A 29 -6.32 -4.69 -0.48
N VAL A 30 -5.58 -4.48 0.61
CA VAL A 30 -6.07 -4.78 1.96
C VAL A 30 -6.66 -3.52 2.57
N CYS A 31 -7.94 -3.58 2.93
CA CYS A 31 -8.70 -2.43 3.45
C CYS A 31 -9.88 -2.87 4.34
N ARG A 32 -10.67 -1.90 4.82
CA ARG A 32 -11.87 -2.18 5.60
C ARG A 32 -12.95 -2.84 4.75
N GLN A 33 -13.79 -3.70 5.35
CA GLN A 33 -14.84 -4.49 4.66
C GLN A 33 -15.65 -3.66 3.65
N LYS A 34 -16.24 -2.55 4.08
CA LYS A 34 -17.04 -1.68 3.19
C LYS A 34 -16.28 -1.25 1.93
N THR A 35 -15.00 -0.94 2.06
CA THR A 35 -14.15 -0.55 0.92
C THR A 35 -13.80 -1.76 0.06
N ALA A 36 -13.55 -2.92 0.67
CA ALA A 36 -13.27 -4.16 -0.05
C ALA A 36 -14.47 -4.58 -0.91
N ASP A 37 -15.68 -4.56 -0.35
CA ASP A 37 -16.92 -4.88 -1.08
C ASP A 37 -17.12 -3.95 -2.29
N LEU A 38 -16.84 -2.66 -2.09
CA LEU A 38 -16.97 -1.67 -3.15
C LEU A 38 -15.93 -1.89 -4.26
N ILE A 39 -14.67 -2.14 -3.92
CA ILE A 39 -13.62 -2.42 -4.89
C ILE A 39 -13.92 -3.72 -5.65
N ASN A 40 -14.37 -4.75 -4.97
CA ASN A 40 -14.70 -6.03 -5.61
C ASN A 40 -15.93 -5.93 -6.55
N SER A 41 -16.86 -5.02 -6.28
CA SER A 41 -18.05 -4.81 -7.11
C SER A 41 -17.86 -3.82 -8.24
N LYS A 42 -17.11 -2.71 -8.01
CA LYS A 42 -16.99 -1.59 -8.95
C LYS A 42 -15.55 -1.36 -9.45
N GLY A 43 -14.54 -2.04 -8.87
CA GLY A 43 -13.13 -1.73 -9.09
C GLY A 43 -12.66 -0.48 -8.38
N THR A 44 -11.45 -0.05 -8.67
CA THR A 44 -10.90 1.25 -8.28
C THR A 44 -10.89 2.19 -9.46
N GLU A 45 -11.10 3.48 -9.19
CA GLU A 45 -10.92 4.56 -10.14
C GLU A 45 -9.82 5.49 -9.64
N VAL A 46 -8.80 5.73 -10.47
CA VAL A 46 -7.73 6.70 -10.23
C VAL A 46 -7.87 7.81 -11.25
N ARG A 47 -8.13 9.02 -10.77
CA ARG A 47 -8.24 10.23 -11.61
C ARG A 47 -6.96 11.04 -11.51
N ILE A 48 -6.24 11.16 -12.62
CA ILE A 48 -4.96 11.86 -12.69
C ILE A 48 -5.11 13.08 -13.60
N LYS A 49 -4.74 14.26 -13.08
CA LYS A 49 -4.59 15.45 -13.90
C LYS A 49 -3.15 15.52 -14.40
N LEU A 50 -2.96 15.36 -15.71
CA LEU A 50 -1.64 15.44 -16.33
C LEU A 50 -1.24 16.90 -16.54
N ARG A 51 0.07 17.14 -16.63
CA ARG A 51 0.61 18.50 -16.85
C ARG A 51 0.11 19.07 -18.18
N GLY A 52 -0.46 20.27 -18.15
CA GLY A 52 -1.04 20.94 -19.32
C GLY A 52 -2.44 20.49 -19.71
N GLU A 53 -3.09 19.65 -18.91
CA GLU A 53 -4.49 19.26 -19.12
C GLU A 53 -5.41 19.98 -18.11
N ASP A 54 -6.59 20.41 -18.56
CA ASP A 54 -7.59 21.04 -17.70
C ASP A 54 -8.48 20.03 -17.00
N THR A 55 -8.55 18.80 -17.52
CA THR A 55 -9.42 17.73 -17.02
C THR A 55 -8.62 16.54 -16.48
N HIS A 56 -9.21 15.77 -15.56
CA HIS A 56 -8.64 14.53 -15.10
C HIS A 56 -8.87 13.41 -16.11
N ARG A 57 -7.89 12.54 -16.28
CA ARG A 57 -8.04 11.23 -16.92
C ARG A 57 -8.36 10.18 -15.89
N SER A 58 -9.35 9.34 -16.15
CA SER A 58 -9.75 8.23 -15.28
C SER A 58 -9.15 6.92 -15.73
N PHE A 59 -8.59 6.17 -14.77
CA PHE A 59 -8.08 4.82 -14.93
C PHE A 59 -8.89 3.89 -14.04
N PHE A 60 -9.59 2.95 -14.66
CA PHE A 60 -10.44 1.97 -13.97
C PHE A 60 -9.71 0.64 -13.88
N SER A 61 -9.58 0.08 -12.67
CA SER A 61 -8.86 -1.18 -12.46
C SER A 61 -9.45 -2.36 -13.24
N MET A 62 -10.76 -2.35 -13.47
CA MET A 62 -11.44 -3.42 -14.23
C MET A 62 -11.13 -3.42 -15.73
N SER A 63 -10.53 -2.35 -16.27
CA SER A 63 -10.11 -2.25 -17.68
C SER A 63 -8.60 -2.41 -17.89
N LEU A 64 -7.86 -2.73 -16.82
CA LEU A 64 -6.40 -2.94 -16.88
C LEU A 64 -6.04 -4.38 -17.23
N GLY A 65 -4.79 -4.62 -17.63
CA GLY A 65 -4.32 -5.94 -18.07
C GLY A 65 -4.17 -6.97 -16.95
N GLY A 66 -3.93 -6.53 -15.72
CA GLY A 66 -3.88 -7.36 -14.52
C GLY A 66 -5.21 -7.35 -13.76
N ARG A 67 -5.31 -8.22 -12.75
CA ARG A 67 -6.50 -8.29 -11.90
C ARG A 67 -6.34 -7.42 -10.66
N THR A 68 -7.44 -6.80 -10.23
CA THR A 68 -7.48 -6.07 -8.96
C THR A 68 -8.66 -6.60 -8.15
N ASN A 69 -8.37 -7.00 -6.90
CA ASN A 69 -9.38 -7.37 -5.91
C ASN A 69 -9.04 -6.74 -4.56
N ALA A 70 -9.91 -6.88 -3.57
CA ALA A 70 -9.69 -6.38 -2.24
C ALA A 70 -10.11 -7.39 -1.17
N LEU A 71 -9.39 -7.39 -0.05
CA LEU A 71 -9.62 -8.24 1.11
C LEU A 71 -9.59 -7.40 2.40
N THR A 72 -10.15 -7.94 3.47
CA THR A 72 -9.88 -7.42 4.82
C THR A 72 -8.56 -7.96 5.36
N PRO A 73 -7.99 -7.34 6.41
CA PRO A 73 -6.78 -7.85 7.06
C PRO A 73 -6.89 -9.31 7.51
N GLU A 74 -8.07 -9.73 7.97
CA GLU A 74 -8.33 -11.08 8.47
C GLU A 74 -8.33 -12.12 7.35
N GLN A 75 -8.77 -11.74 6.15
CA GLN A 75 -8.87 -12.62 4.97
C GLN A 75 -7.51 -12.80 4.26
N ALA A 76 -6.60 -11.86 4.43
CA ALA A 76 -5.34 -11.84 3.72
C ALA A 76 -4.41 -12.98 4.17
N GLN A 77 -3.79 -13.66 3.20
CA GLN A 77 -2.82 -14.76 3.41
C GLN A 77 -1.46 -14.35 2.83
N PRO A 78 -0.57 -13.73 3.63
CA PRO A 78 0.68 -13.14 3.15
C PRO A 78 1.57 -14.08 2.31
N GLN A 79 1.59 -15.37 2.64
CA GLN A 79 2.41 -16.39 1.98
C GLN A 79 2.00 -16.69 0.53
N GLU A 80 0.85 -16.18 0.06
CA GLU A 80 0.35 -16.37 -1.30
C GLU A 80 0.86 -15.29 -2.28
N TYR A 81 1.63 -14.31 -1.78
CA TYR A 81 2.07 -13.16 -2.55
C TYR A 81 3.58 -13.16 -2.78
N ASP A 82 4.00 -12.58 -3.90
CA ASP A 82 5.41 -12.40 -4.25
C ASP A 82 6.00 -11.10 -3.67
N LEU A 83 5.13 -10.10 -3.42
CA LEU A 83 5.50 -8.80 -2.88
C LEU A 83 4.39 -8.26 -1.99
N ILE A 84 4.75 -7.65 -0.87
CA ILE A 84 3.82 -6.98 0.04
C ILE A 84 4.20 -5.50 0.18
N CYS A 85 3.24 -4.62 -0.12
CA CYS A 85 3.47 -3.17 -0.12
C CYS A 85 2.75 -2.50 1.05
N PHE A 86 3.46 -1.61 1.76
CA PHE A 86 2.91 -0.78 2.83
C PHE A 86 2.54 0.60 2.29
N ALA A 87 1.25 0.90 2.21
CA ALA A 87 0.68 2.09 1.58
C ALA A 87 -0.23 2.90 2.52
N MET A 88 -0.04 2.76 3.83
CA MET A 88 -0.76 3.52 4.86
C MET A 88 0.22 4.39 5.65
N GLN A 89 -0.31 5.34 6.42
CA GLN A 89 0.49 6.10 7.36
C GLN A 89 0.82 5.25 8.59
N GLU A 90 1.97 5.49 9.22
CA GLU A 90 2.48 4.69 10.34
C GLU A 90 1.45 4.47 11.48
N PRO A 91 0.70 5.47 11.96
CA PRO A 91 -0.26 5.27 13.04
C PRO A 91 -1.37 4.25 12.71
N GLN A 92 -1.70 4.06 11.45
CA GLN A 92 -2.78 3.15 11.03
C GLN A 92 -2.41 1.68 11.28
N TYR A 93 -1.12 1.34 11.25
CA TYR A 93 -0.64 -0.03 11.51
C TYR A 93 -0.80 -0.46 12.97
N SER A 94 -1.12 0.47 13.88
CA SER A 94 -1.41 0.18 15.28
C SER A 94 -2.79 -0.44 15.52
N HIS A 95 -3.68 -0.43 14.52
CA HIS A 95 -5.00 -1.04 14.64
C HIS A 95 -4.88 -2.55 14.89
N PRO A 96 -5.65 -3.16 15.81
CA PRO A 96 -5.50 -4.58 16.20
C PRO A 96 -5.50 -5.56 15.02
N SER A 97 -6.44 -5.43 14.07
CA SER A 97 -6.49 -6.32 12.91
C SER A 97 -5.27 -6.21 12.00
N LEU A 98 -4.66 -5.02 11.92
CA LEU A 98 -3.44 -4.80 11.14
C LEU A 98 -2.20 -5.31 11.88
N ARG A 99 -2.14 -5.20 13.19
CA ARG A 99 -1.04 -5.78 14.00
C ARG A 99 -0.95 -7.29 13.81
N ASP A 100 -2.10 -8.00 13.83
CA ASP A 100 -2.13 -9.43 13.54
C ASP A 100 -1.66 -9.73 12.11
N LEU A 101 -2.15 -8.98 11.11
CA LEU A 101 -1.70 -9.13 9.73
C LEU A 101 -0.19 -8.88 9.61
N LEU A 102 0.35 -7.85 10.25
CA LEU A 102 1.79 -7.53 10.22
C LEU A 102 2.64 -8.67 10.80
N SER A 103 2.21 -9.29 11.91
CA SER A 103 2.89 -10.49 12.45
C SER A 103 2.87 -11.63 11.44
N ARG A 104 1.74 -11.87 10.76
CA ARG A 104 1.65 -12.88 9.69
C ARG A 104 2.54 -12.54 8.48
N VAL A 105 2.62 -11.26 8.09
CA VAL A 105 3.51 -10.79 7.02
C VAL A 105 4.98 -11.05 7.38
N ALA A 106 5.39 -10.68 8.59
CA ALA A 106 6.77 -10.90 9.05
C ALA A 106 7.15 -12.39 9.05
N LYS A 107 6.22 -13.26 9.49
CA LYS A 107 6.41 -14.73 9.50
C LYS A 107 6.46 -15.34 8.11
N ALA A 108 5.75 -14.79 7.14
CA ALA A 108 5.72 -15.29 5.77
C ALA A 108 7.05 -15.10 5.02
N LYS A 109 7.94 -14.20 5.50
CA LYS A 109 9.25 -13.92 4.89
C LYS A 109 9.18 -13.52 3.41
N VAL A 110 8.10 -12.89 3.00
CA VAL A 110 7.91 -12.33 1.67
C VAL A 110 8.60 -10.98 1.58
N ALA A 111 9.12 -10.65 0.41
CA ALA A 111 9.72 -9.34 0.14
C ALA A 111 8.68 -8.23 0.39
N CYS A 112 9.13 -7.17 1.06
CA CYS A 112 8.29 -6.05 1.45
C CYS A 112 8.79 -4.74 0.84
N MET A 113 7.86 -3.86 0.45
CA MET A 113 8.17 -2.53 -0.06
C MET A 113 7.29 -1.49 0.64
N SER A 114 7.87 -0.39 1.07
CA SER A 114 7.13 0.71 1.68
C SER A 114 7.07 1.92 0.76
N ILE A 115 5.87 2.49 0.63
CA ILE A 115 5.63 3.82 0.04
C ILE A 115 5.14 4.83 1.10
N MET A 116 5.34 4.51 2.37
CA MET A 116 5.02 5.38 3.48
C MET A 116 5.92 6.62 3.48
N ASN A 117 5.38 7.76 3.90
CA ASN A 117 6.18 8.98 4.09
C ASN A 117 7.29 8.78 5.14
N MET A 118 6.99 7.99 6.17
CA MET A 118 7.95 7.60 7.20
C MET A 118 8.53 6.23 6.86
N PRO A 119 9.84 6.09 6.65
CA PRO A 119 10.48 4.81 6.41
C PRO A 119 10.22 3.83 7.56
N PRO A 120 9.84 2.57 7.31
CA PRO A 120 9.63 1.60 8.38
C PRO A 120 10.94 1.25 9.09
N LEU A 121 10.84 0.99 10.39
CA LEU A 121 12.01 0.73 11.25
C LEU A 121 12.93 -0.41 10.74
N PRO A 122 12.43 -1.52 10.17
CA PRO A 122 13.29 -2.55 9.59
C PRO A 122 14.19 -2.04 8.46
N TYR A 123 13.69 -1.13 7.63
CA TYR A 123 14.52 -0.51 6.60
C TYR A 123 15.61 0.37 7.20
N LEU A 124 15.28 1.20 8.19
CA LEU A 124 16.25 2.08 8.86
C LEU A 124 17.37 1.30 9.54
N LYS A 125 17.08 0.11 10.07
CA LYS A 125 18.09 -0.79 10.67
C LYS A 125 19.15 -1.30 9.67
N ARG A 126 18.92 -1.16 8.37
CA ARG A 126 19.92 -1.50 7.33
C ARG A 126 20.97 -0.42 7.15
N ILE A 127 20.74 0.78 7.65
CA ILE A 127 21.64 1.92 7.50
C ILE A 127 22.59 1.93 8.70
N SER A 128 23.80 1.44 8.50
CA SER A 128 24.78 1.23 9.58
C SER A 128 25.20 2.50 10.33
N SER A 129 25.05 3.66 9.71
CA SER A 129 25.35 4.97 10.33
C SER A 129 24.24 5.51 11.21
N LEU A 130 23.06 4.86 11.25
CA LEU A 130 21.92 5.30 12.05
C LEU A 130 21.85 4.55 13.38
N ASP A 131 21.73 5.31 14.47
CA ASP A 131 21.37 4.77 15.78
C ASP A 131 19.84 4.56 15.87
N CYS A 132 19.41 3.37 15.48
CA CYS A 132 17.97 3.05 15.47
C CYS A 132 17.35 3.01 16.86
N THR A 133 18.11 2.95 17.95
CA THR A 133 17.58 3.00 19.31
C THR A 133 16.97 4.36 19.61
N LYS A 134 17.59 5.43 19.12
CA LYS A 134 17.07 6.80 19.23
C LYS A 134 15.89 7.08 18.30
N LEU A 135 15.84 6.37 17.17
CA LEU A 135 14.77 6.56 16.18
C LEU A 135 13.44 5.89 16.58
N THR A 136 13.46 4.95 17.52
CA THR A 136 12.22 4.28 17.98
C THR A 136 11.21 5.26 18.57
N GLU A 137 11.66 6.34 19.18
CA GLU A 137 10.79 7.37 19.75
C GLU A 137 9.95 8.13 18.70
N ALA A 138 10.36 8.08 17.43
CA ALA A 138 9.60 8.67 16.32
C ALA A 138 8.42 7.80 15.86
N PHE A 139 8.33 6.55 16.33
CA PHE A 139 7.26 5.62 15.98
C PHE A 139 6.22 5.53 17.07
N LEU A 140 4.95 5.49 16.69
CA LEU A 140 3.85 5.34 17.66
C LEU A 140 3.89 3.97 18.34
N ASN A 141 4.15 2.92 17.56
CA ASN A 141 4.26 1.54 18.05
C ASN A 141 5.42 0.81 17.37
N PRO A 142 6.67 1.09 17.79
CA PRO A 142 7.86 0.51 17.14
C PRO A 142 7.91 -1.03 17.23
N GLU A 143 7.23 -1.62 18.20
CA GLU A 143 7.18 -3.07 18.41
C GLU A 143 6.50 -3.83 17.28
N ILE A 144 5.61 -3.21 16.50
CA ILE A 144 4.97 -3.88 15.35
C ILE A 144 5.97 -4.27 14.26
N TRP A 145 7.14 -3.63 14.26
CA TRP A 145 8.20 -3.87 13.29
C TRP A 145 9.25 -4.88 13.78
N SER A 146 9.14 -5.37 15.03
CA SER A 146 10.19 -6.17 15.66
C SER A 146 10.42 -7.53 14.99
N GLU A 147 9.37 -8.15 14.44
CA GLU A 147 9.44 -9.46 13.78
C GLU A 147 9.90 -9.39 12.31
N PHE A 148 10.00 -8.18 11.74
CA PHE A 148 10.37 -8.02 10.34
C PHE A 148 11.87 -8.20 10.10
N ASP A 149 12.20 -8.94 9.04
CA ASP A 149 13.56 -9.08 8.57
C ASP A 149 14.00 -7.80 7.82
N PRO A 150 15.02 -7.09 8.31
CA PRO A 150 15.52 -5.90 7.62
C PRO A 150 15.95 -6.16 6.17
N GLY A 151 16.46 -7.36 5.88
CA GLY A 151 16.90 -7.75 4.54
C GLY A 151 15.78 -7.83 3.50
N LEU A 152 14.54 -8.04 3.97
CA LEU A 152 13.36 -8.17 3.10
C LEU A 152 12.58 -6.84 2.92
N MET A 153 12.99 -5.74 3.58
CA MET A 153 12.30 -4.47 3.52
C MET A 153 13.02 -3.48 2.59
N THR A 154 12.31 -2.93 1.62
CA THR A 154 12.80 -1.86 0.75
C THR A 154 11.89 -0.65 0.77
N LEU A 155 12.35 0.47 0.21
CA LEU A 155 11.56 1.66 0.00
C LEU A 155 11.33 1.91 -1.48
N CYS A 156 10.15 2.46 -1.78
CA CYS A 156 9.87 3.15 -3.01
C CYS A 156 9.58 4.62 -2.69
N SER A 157 9.96 5.53 -3.56
CA SER A 157 9.61 6.94 -3.40
C SER A 157 8.09 7.08 -3.37
N PRO A 158 7.52 7.85 -2.44
CA PRO A 158 6.09 8.11 -2.45
C PRO A 158 5.70 8.80 -3.76
N ASP A 159 4.57 8.41 -4.29
CA ASP A 159 3.97 9.06 -5.45
C ASP A 159 3.53 10.50 -5.13
N PRO A 160 3.28 11.34 -6.15
CA PRO A 160 2.77 12.67 -5.99
C PRO A 160 1.44 12.69 -5.22
N GLN A 161 1.05 13.87 -4.78
CA GLN A 161 -0.08 14.07 -3.88
C GLN A 161 -1.35 13.37 -4.37
N ALA A 162 -1.82 12.44 -3.58
CA ALA A 162 -3.07 11.74 -3.80
C ALA A 162 -4.05 12.05 -2.66
N TYR A 163 -5.31 12.27 -3.00
CA TYR A 163 -6.36 12.56 -2.03
C TYR A 163 -7.68 11.95 -2.45
N ARG A 164 -8.57 11.77 -1.49
CA ARG A 164 -9.96 11.38 -1.71
C ARG A 164 -10.85 12.57 -1.41
N PRO A 165 -11.56 13.10 -2.40
CA PRO A 165 -12.60 14.09 -2.14
C PRO A 165 -13.66 13.49 -1.21
N PRO A 166 -14.16 14.24 -0.20
CA PRO A 166 -15.14 13.74 0.76
C PRO A 166 -16.46 13.29 0.12
N GLU A 167 -16.82 13.88 -1.02
CA GLU A 167 -18.01 13.61 -1.79
C GLU A 167 -17.93 12.37 -2.68
N GLU A 168 -16.74 11.81 -2.86
CA GLU A 168 -16.50 10.67 -3.73
C GLU A 168 -16.56 9.34 -2.95
N ASP A 169 -16.87 8.26 -3.67
CA ASP A 169 -16.83 6.90 -3.13
C ASP A 169 -15.39 6.49 -2.72
N PRO A 170 -15.21 5.63 -1.68
CA PRO A 170 -13.89 5.23 -1.19
C PRO A 170 -12.98 4.49 -2.18
N ASN A 171 -13.50 4.06 -3.33
CA ASN A 171 -12.75 3.44 -4.41
C ASN A 171 -12.24 4.43 -5.45
N VAL A 172 -12.54 5.74 -5.31
CA VAL A 172 -12.06 6.81 -6.20
C VAL A 172 -10.89 7.54 -5.54
N LEU A 173 -9.82 7.75 -6.28
CA LEU A 173 -8.64 8.48 -5.84
C LEU A 173 -8.28 9.55 -6.85
N HIS A 174 -8.10 10.78 -6.39
CA HIS A 174 -7.57 11.87 -7.19
C HIS A 174 -6.07 12.02 -6.96
N VAL A 175 -5.32 12.25 -8.04
CA VAL A 175 -3.87 12.44 -8.01
C VAL A 175 -3.53 13.76 -8.67
N GLY A 176 -2.85 14.64 -7.90
CA GLY A 176 -2.23 15.84 -8.40
C GLY A 176 -0.77 15.57 -8.76
N LEU A 177 -0.35 15.98 -9.95
CA LEU A 177 1.07 16.04 -10.27
C LEU A 177 1.65 17.37 -9.78
N PRO A 178 2.86 17.39 -9.19
CA PRO A 178 3.51 18.64 -8.84
C PRO A 178 3.69 19.50 -10.10
N THR A 179 3.33 20.77 -9.97
CA THR A 179 3.47 21.80 -11.00
C THR A 179 4.94 22.13 -11.25
#